data_3899bdda68b881922108bd01689e1da1
#
_entry.id   3899bdda68b881922108bd01689e1da1
#
_cell.length_a   1.000
_cell.length_b   1.000
_cell.length_c   1.000
_cell.angle_alpha   90.00
_cell.angle_beta   90.00
_cell.angle_gamma   90.00
#
_symmetry.space_group_name_H-M   'P 1'
#
loop_
_entity.id
_entity.type
_entity.pdbx_description
1 polymer ?
#
loop_
_entity_poly.entity_id
_entity_poly.type
_entity_poly.pdbx_seq_one_letter_code
_entity_poly.pdbx_strand_id
1 'polypeptide(L)'
;MKRYSIIHLSGIIGLIFIISPIIYLLLQVFNFSGWALKSELLINYSKNTLLMVAIVGSITAVLGVSLAWIVTFYDFPFRRFFKVLLALPLAIPPYIAAHSYADFMYSGGLLNKTLLFFGVNKYFDIMNFSGAIFVYIVTLYPYVYLMCLS
;
A
#
# COMPACT_ATOMS: atom_id res chain seq x y z
N MET A 1 45.21 13.25 8.46
CA MET A 1 44.21 14.33 8.27
C MET A 1 43.45 14.27 6.93
N LYS A 2 44.06 13.88 5.78
CA LYS A 2 43.34 13.82 4.47
C LYS A 2 42.18 12.82 4.36
N ARG A 3 42.18 11.73 5.14
CA ARG A 3 41.15 10.67 5.03
C ARG A 3 39.79 11.08 5.60
N TYR A 4 39.77 11.88 6.64
CA TYR A 4 38.50 12.41 7.22
C TYR A 4 37.82 13.42 6.31
N SER A 5 38.62 14.23 5.58
CA SER A 5 38.08 15.20 4.62
C SER A 5 37.33 14.55 3.47
N ILE A 6 37.77 13.39 2.97
CA ILE A 6 37.14 12.66 1.89
C ILE A 6 35.79 12.06 2.35
N ILE A 7 35.75 11.55 3.59
CA ILE A 7 34.49 10.96 4.16
C ILE A 7 33.44 12.07 4.36
N HIS A 8 33.86 13.23 4.85
CA HIS A 8 32.93 14.36 5.00
C HIS A 8 32.46 14.90 3.65
N LEU A 9 33.31 14.94 2.64
CA LEU A 9 32.96 15.38 1.29
C LEU A 9 31.96 14.43 0.61
N SER A 10 32.18 13.12 0.71
CA SER A 10 31.26 12.12 0.17
C SER A 10 29.90 12.15 0.90
N GLY A 11 29.89 12.38 2.22
CA GLY A 11 28.66 12.55 2.99
C GLY A 11 27.87 13.79 2.55
N ILE A 12 28.53 14.92 2.34
CA ILE A 12 27.89 16.15 1.87
C ILE A 12 27.30 15.98 0.46
N ILE A 13 28.04 15.34 -0.45
CA ILE A 13 27.57 15.07 -1.81
C ILE A 13 26.32 14.15 -1.76
N GLY A 14 26.34 13.09 -0.96
CA GLY A 14 25.19 12.22 -0.76
C GLY A 14 23.97 12.97 -0.20
N LEU A 15 24.20 13.84 0.76
CA LEU A 15 23.15 14.64 1.38
C LEU A 15 22.54 15.65 0.38
N ILE A 16 23.35 16.30 -0.43
CA ILE A 16 22.89 17.19 -1.51
C ILE A 16 22.05 16.40 -2.53
N PHE A 17 22.48 15.20 -2.90
CA PHE A 17 21.76 14.36 -3.85
C PHE A 17 20.39 13.94 -3.31
N ILE A 18 20.27 13.61 -2.02
CA ILE A 18 19.01 13.24 -1.37
C ILE A 18 18.08 14.45 -1.20
N ILE A 19 18.64 15.62 -0.87
CA ILE A 19 17.83 16.82 -0.60
C ILE A 19 17.42 17.55 -1.89
N SER A 20 18.19 17.43 -2.98
CA SER A 20 17.95 18.15 -4.23
C SER A 20 16.51 18.00 -4.80
N PRO A 21 15.89 16.79 -4.84
CA PRO A 21 14.51 16.68 -5.32
C PRO A 21 13.50 17.35 -4.40
N ILE A 22 13.76 17.36 -3.09
CA ILE A 22 12.89 18.03 -2.11
C ILE A 22 12.97 19.55 -2.29
N ILE A 23 14.19 20.11 -2.42
CA ILE A 23 14.39 21.53 -2.68
C ILE A 23 13.73 21.93 -4.02
N TYR A 24 13.90 21.09 -5.07
CA TYR A 24 13.28 21.34 -6.37
C TYR A 24 11.76 21.43 -6.26
N LEU A 25 11.11 20.49 -5.55
CA LEU A 25 9.67 20.51 -5.32
C LEU A 25 9.23 21.76 -4.55
N LEU A 26 9.97 22.14 -3.51
CA LEU A 26 9.68 23.34 -2.72
C LEU A 26 9.80 24.62 -3.59
N LEU A 27 10.85 24.73 -4.40
CA LEU A 27 11.03 25.86 -5.31
C LEU A 27 9.88 25.91 -6.35
N GLN A 28 9.41 24.76 -6.81
CA GLN A 28 8.30 24.68 -7.74
C GLN A 28 6.98 25.15 -7.12
N VAL A 29 6.75 24.85 -5.84
CA VAL A 29 5.60 25.37 -5.09
C VAL A 29 5.62 26.90 -5.01
N PHE A 30 6.77 27.50 -4.76
CA PHE A 30 6.92 28.97 -4.71
C PHE A 30 6.82 29.64 -6.08
N ASN A 31 7.25 28.98 -7.16
CA ASN A 31 7.18 29.49 -8.52
C ASN A 31 5.84 29.19 -9.20
N PHE A 32 4.95 28.44 -8.57
CA PHE A 32 3.67 28.07 -9.13
C PHE A 32 2.68 29.24 -8.99
N SER A 33 2.72 30.16 -9.97
CA SER A 33 1.77 31.26 -10.11
C SER A 33 0.34 30.82 -10.49
N GLY A 34 0.09 29.53 -10.53
CA GLY A 34 -1.18 28.88 -10.86
C GLY A 34 -1.83 28.22 -9.66
N TRP A 35 -2.14 28.93 -8.59
CA TRP A 35 -3.03 28.49 -7.52
C TRP A 35 -4.49 28.36 -8.00
N ALA A 36 -4.70 28.00 -9.25
CA ALA A 36 -5.96 27.53 -9.79
C ALA A 36 -6.19 26.03 -9.56
N LEU A 37 -5.70 25.49 -8.45
CA LEU A 37 -6.31 24.30 -7.89
C LEU A 37 -7.71 24.71 -7.49
N LYS A 38 -8.69 24.44 -8.39
CA LYS A 38 -10.10 24.65 -8.09
C LYS A 38 -10.33 24.05 -6.71
N SER A 39 -10.80 24.84 -5.79
CA SER A 39 -11.09 24.40 -4.40
C SER A 39 -11.91 23.11 -4.36
N GLU A 40 -12.77 22.91 -5.34
CA GLU A 40 -13.55 21.69 -5.57
C GLU A 40 -12.69 20.43 -5.77
N LEU A 41 -11.56 20.51 -6.50
CA LEU A 41 -10.67 19.36 -6.69
C LEU A 41 -9.97 18.99 -5.39
N LEU A 42 -9.49 19.98 -4.64
CA LEU A 42 -8.85 19.73 -3.34
C LEU A 42 -9.83 19.11 -2.35
N ILE A 43 -11.05 19.61 -2.27
CA ILE A 43 -12.08 19.07 -1.38
C ILE A 43 -12.42 17.63 -1.78
N ASN A 44 -12.60 17.35 -3.07
CA ASN A 44 -12.93 16.01 -3.54
C ASN A 44 -11.80 15.02 -3.30
N TYR A 45 -10.54 15.39 -3.56
CA TYR A 45 -9.40 14.53 -3.28
C TYR A 45 -9.22 14.30 -1.78
N SER A 46 -9.34 15.34 -0.95
CA SER A 46 -9.25 15.21 0.50
C SER A 46 -10.35 14.30 1.05
N LYS A 47 -11.59 14.47 0.60
CA LYS A 47 -12.71 13.62 0.98
C LYS A 47 -12.48 12.17 0.61
N ASN A 48 -12.05 11.88 -0.61
CA ASN A 48 -11.77 10.51 -1.06
C ASN A 48 -10.62 9.89 -0.27
N THR A 49 -9.58 10.65 0.03
CA THR A 49 -8.45 10.18 0.85
C THR A 49 -8.89 9.86 2.27
N LEU A 50 -9.65 10.75 2.92
CA LEU A 50 -10.16 10.51 4.27
C LEU A 50 -11.09 9.30 4.32
N LEU A 51 -11.96 9.15 3.34
CA LEU A 51 -12.86 8.01 3.23
C LEU A 51 -12.07 6.70 3.04
N MET A 52 -11.06 6.71 2.17
CA MET A 52 -10.18 5.55 1.97
C MET A 52 -9.46 5.18 3.26
N VAL A 53 -8.86 6.14 3.96
CA VAL A 53 -8.16 5.92 5.23
C VAL A 53 -9.10 5.34 6.29
N ALA A 54 -10.32 5.89 6.41
CA ALA A 54 -11.30 5.40 7.37
C ALA A 54 -11.72 3.94 7.07
N ILE A 55 -12.03 3.62 5.81
CA ILE A 55 -12.45 2.25 5.42
C ILE A 55 -11.29 1.26 5.57
N VAL A 56 -10.14 1.58 4.98
CA VAL A 56 -8.96 0.69 5.05
C VAL A 56 -8.52 0.50 6.48
N GLY A 57 -8.41 1.58 7.26
CA GLY A 57 -8.01 1.53 8.66
C GLY A 57 -8.94 0.68 9.52
N SER A 58 -10.26 0.85 9.37
CA SER A 58 -11.24 0.05 10.11
C SER A 58 -11.19 -1.43 9.75
N ILE A 59 -11.16 -1.75 8.46
CA ILE A 59 -11.17 -3.15 8.01
C ILE A 59 -9.85 -3.84 8.36
N THR A 60 -8.70 -3.19 8.16
CA THR A 60 -7.40 -3.76 8.52
C THR A 60 -7.27 -3.98 10.02
N ALA A 61 -7.82 -3.07 10.85
CA ALA A 61 -7.86 -3.24 12.29
C ALA A 61 -8.68 -4.47 12.68
N VAL A 62 -9.90 -4.59 12.17
CA VAL A 62 -10.77 -5.74 12.46
C VAL A 62 -10.13 -7.05 11.98
N LEU A 63 -9.62 -7.11 10.76
CA LEU A 63 -8.98 -8.31 10.23
C LEU A 63 -7.72 -8.68 10.99
N GLY A 64 -6.82 -7.72 11.23
CA GLY A 64 -5.56 -7.97 11.92
C GLY A 64 -5.76 -8.46 13.35
N VAL A 65 -6.64 -7.81 14.11
CA VAL A 65 -6.99 -8.20 15.49
C VAL A 65 -7.66 -9.58 15.50
N SER A 66 -8.64 -9.81 14.63
CA SER A 66 -9.37 -11.09 14.59
C SER A 66 -8.45 -12.26 14.25
N LEU A 67 -7.57 -12.10 13.26
CA LEU A 67 -6.61 -13.14 12.87
C LEU A 67 -5.58 -13.38 13.98
N ALA A 68 -5.07 -12.34 14.62
CA ALA A 68 -4.17 -12.47 15.76
C ALA A 68 -4.85 -13.19 16.93
N TRP A 69 -6.10 -12.85 17.22
CA TRP A 69 -6.92 -13.51 18.25
C TRP A 69 -7.07 -15.01 17.96
N ILE A 70 -7.49 -15.37 16.75
CA ILE A 70 -7.68 -16.78 16.36
C ILE A 70 -6.37 -17.56 16.53
N VAL A 71 -5.25 -17.03 16.02
CA VAL A 71 -3.95 -17.71 16.07
C VAL A 71 -3.39 -17.77 17.48
N THR A 72 -3.77 -16.86 18.38
CA THR A 72 -3.27 -16.83 19.76
C THR A 72 -4.07 -17.75 20.68
N PHE A 73 -5.38 -17.73 20.57
CA PHE A 73 -6.27 -18.37 21.56
C PHE A 73 -6.80 -19.75 21.11
N TYR A 74 -6.75 -20.08 19.83
CA TYR A 74 -7.26 -21.35 19.35
C TYR A 74 -6.13 -22.27 18.92
N ASP A 75 -6.21 -23.55 19.33
CA ASP A 75 -5.33 -24.61 18.87
C ASP A 75 -5.98 -25.34 17.68
N PHE A 76 -5.35 -25.23 16.53
CA PHE A 76 -5.79 -25.88 15.30
C PHE A 76 -4.59 -26.46 14.53
N PRO A 77 -4.81 -27.46 13.64
CA PRO A 77 -3.73 -28.06 12.87
C PRO A 77 -3.03 -26.99 12.03
N PHE A 78 -1.70 -27.10 11.95
CA PHE A 78 -0.84 -26.14 11.23
C PHE A 78 -0.82 -24.70 11.76
N ARG A 79 -1.25 -24.42 13.01
CA ARG A 79 -1.23 -23.09 13.64
C ARG A 79 0.10 -22.36 13.44
N ARG A 80 1.25 -23.04 13.63
CA ARG A 80 2.58 -22.43 13.46
C ARG A 80 2.83 -21.97 12.03
N PHE A 81 2.37 -22.73 11.06
CA PHE A 81 2.47 -22.39 9.65
C PHE A 81 1.59 -21.17 9.32
N PHE A 82 0.33 -21.17 9.76
CA PHE A 82 -0.58 -20.03 9.57
C PHE A 82 -0.08 -18.75 10.24
N LYS A 83 0.58 -18.85 11.40
CA LYS A 83 1.18 -17.70 12.08
C LYS A 83 2.17 -16.94 11.18
N VAL A 84 2.97 -17.66 10.40
CA VAL A 84 3.93 -17.07 9.46
C VAL A 84 3.26 -16.68 8.15
N LEU A 85 2.37 -17.53 7.63
CA LEU A 85 1.69 -17.30 6.37
C LEU A 85 0.87 -16.00 6.38
N LEU A 86 0.18 -15.69 7.48
CA LEU A 86 -0.61 -14.47 7.63
C LEU A 86 0.24 -13.20 7.67
N ALA A 87 1.51 -13.30 8.01
CA ALA A 87 2.45 -12.18 7.95
C ALA A 87 3.11 -12.04 6.57
N LEU A 88 3.01 -13.05 5.69
CA LEU A 88 3.71 -13.09 4.41
C LEU A 88 3.41 -11.90 3.48
N PRO A 89 2.17 -11.37 3.39
CA PRO A 89 1.90 -10.23 2.53
C PRO A 89 2.74 -8.99 2.84
N LEU A 90 3.26 -8.87 4.07
CA LEU A 90 4.16 -7.79 4.45
C LEU A 90 5.49 -7.79 3.68
N ALA A 91 5.93 -8.96 3.21
CA ALA A 91 7.15 -9.11 2.43
C ALA A 91 7.02 -8.52 1.00
N ILE A 92 5.78 -8.29 0.55
CA ILE A 92 5.50 -7.79 -0.80
C ILE A 92 5.20 -6.29 -0.72
N PRO A 93 6.00 -5.42 -1.38
CA PRO A 93 5.69 -4.00 -1.45
C PRO A 93 4.29 -3.75 -2.04
N PRO A 94 3.50 -2.81 -1.48
CA PRO A 94 2.11 -2.59 -1.90
C PRO A 94 1.95 -2.31 -3.40
N TYR A 95 2.91 -1.64 -4.05
CA TYR A 95 2.84 -1.36 -5.47
C TYR A 95 3.01 -2.62 -6.34
N ILE A 96 3.84 -3.59 -5.90
CA ILE A 96 3.99 -4.89 -6.57
C ILE A 96 2.71 -5.70 -6.42
N ALA A 97 2.13 -5.71 -5.22
CA ALA A 97 0.85 -6.36 -4.97
C ALA A 97 -0.25 -5.74 -5.87
N ALA A 98 -0.33 -4.40 -5.94
CA ALA A 98 -1.30 -3.71 -6.78
C ALA A 98 -1.17 -4.10 -8.26
N HIS A 99 0.05 -4.14 -8.80
CA HIS A 99 0.31 -4.59 -10.17
C HIS A 99 -0.09 -6.05 -10.39
N SER A 100 0.29 -6.94 -9.48
CA SER A 100 -0.04 -8.37 -9.59
C SER A 100 -1.55 -8.62 -9.55
N TYR A 101 -2.28 -7.92 -8.68
CA TYR A 101 -3.73 -8.01 -8.62
C TYR A 101 -4.38 -7.37 -9.86
N ALA A 102 -3.83 -6.27 -10.38
CA ALA A 102 -4.32 -5.65 -11.60
C ALA A 102 -4.19 -6.60 -12.80
N ASP A 103 -3.02 -7.23 -12.98
CA ASP A 103 -2.78 -8.20 -14.05
C ASP A 103 -3.65 -9.45 -13.91
N PHE A 104 -3.87 -9.93 -12.68
CA PHE A 104 -4.70 -11.10 -12.42
C PHE A 104 -6.18 -10.83 -12.70
N MET A 105 -6.68 -9.63 -12.37
CA MET A 105 -8.09 -9.22 -12.48
C MET A 105 -8.40 -8.40 -13.74
N TYR A 106 -7.40 -8.07 -14.57
CA TYR A 106 -7.59 -7.40 -15.85
C TYR A 106 -8.57 -8.19 -16.74
N SER A 107 -9.23 -7.52 -17.69
CA SER A 107 -10.25 -8.13 -18.58
C SER A 107 -9.74 -9.35 -19.35
N GLY A 108 -8.44 -9.41 -19.67
CA GLY A 108 -7.74 -10.57 -20.24
C GLY A 108 -7.00 -11.42 -19.21
N GLY A 109 -7.09 -11.12 -17.93
CA GLY A 109 -6.39 -11.80 -16.84
C GLY A 109 -6.94 -13.19 -16.52
N LEU A 110 -6.19 -13.93 -15.72
CA LEU A 110 -6.53 -15.32 -15.37
C LEU A 110 -7.90 -15.43 -14.70
N LEU A 111 -8.24 -14.49 -13.80
CA LEU A 111 -9.52 -14.53 -13.09
C LEU A 111 -10.70 -14.39 -14.07
N ASN A 112 -10.67 -13.40 -14.94
CA ASN A 112 -11.77 -13.17 -15.87
C ASN A 112 -11.88 -14.28 -16.94
N LYS A 113 -10.75 -14.86 -17.37
CA LYS A 113 -10.75 -16.04 -18.24
C LYS A 113 -11.35 -17.27 -17.57
N THR A 114 -11.04 -17.53 -16.32
CA THR A 114 -11.63 -18.65 -15.56
C THR A 114 -13.11 -18.43 -15.29
N LEU A 115 -13.54 -17.21 -14.98
CA LEU A 115 -14.96 -16.89 -14.81
C LEU A 115 -15.76 -17.09 -16.10
N LEU A 116 -15.22 -16.66 -17.24
CA LEU A 116 -15.81 -16.91 -18.55
C LEU A 116 -15.93 -18.41 -18.85
N PHE A 117 -14.93 -19.21 -18.51
CA PHE A 117 -14.97 -20.67 -18.66
C PHE A 117 -16.11 -21.30 -17.84
N PHE A 118 -16.42 -20.75 -16.65
CA PHE A 118 -17.55 -21.18 -15.82
C PHE A 118 -18.89 -20.51 -16.20
N GLY A 119 -18.96 -19.78 -17.32
CA GLY A 119 -20.19 -19.15 -17.80
C GLY A 119 -20.58 -17.86 -17.08
N VAL A 120 -19.68 -17.29 -16.28
CA VAL A 120 -19.91 -16.02 -15.56
C VAL A 120 -19.46 -14.86 -16.45
N ASN A 121 -20.39 -14.16 -17.06
CA ASN A 121 -20.13 -12.99 -17.92
C ASN A 121 -19.98 -11.67 -17.13
N LYS A 122 -19.38 -11.71 -15.96
CA LYS A 122 -19.03 -10.51 -15.19
C LYS A 122 -17.52 -10.28 -15.24
N TYR A 123 -17.13 -9.07 -15.66
CA TYR A 123 -15.76 -8.63 -15.59
C TYR A 123 -15.51 -7.93 -14.25
N PHE A 124 -14.48 -8.41 -13.54
CA PHE A 124 -13.99 -7.71 -12.37
C PHE A 124 -12.88 -6.77 -12.83
N ASP A 125 -13.09 -5.49 -12.59
CA ASP A 125 -12.06 -4.46 -12.79
C ASP A 125 -11.59 -3.97 -11.42
N ILE A 126 -10.28 -4.09 -11.16
CA ILE A 126 -9.66 -3.63 -9.91
C ILE A 126 -9.14 -2.19 -10.03
N MET A 127 -9.10 -1.63 -11.24
CA MET A 127 -8.59 -0.27 -11.52
C MET A 127 -9.61 0.81 -11.11
N ASN A 128 -10.15 0.68 -9.91
CA ASN A 128 -11.13 1.61 -9.35
C ASN A 128 -10.87 1.84 -7.85
N PHE A 129 -11.63 2.75 -7.24
CA PHE A 129 -11.52 3.09 -5.83
C PHE A 129 -11.68 1.88 -4.90
N SER A 130 -12.60 0.99 -5.19
CA SER A 130 -12.83 -0.24 -4.40
C SER A 130 -11.68 -1.22 -4.53
N GLY A 131 -11.07 -1.35 -5.71
CA GLY A 131 -9.89 -2.17 -5.93
C GLY A 131 -8.67 -1.65 -5.18
N ALA A 132 -8.47 -0.33 -5.16
CA ALA A 132 -7.43 0.28 -4.36
C ALA A 132 -7.61 -0.02 -2.86
N ILE A 133 -8.84 0.11 -2.33
CA ILE A 133 -9.16 -0.26 -0.94
C ILE A 133 -8.83 -1.72 -0.68
N PHE A 134 -9.22 -2.64 -1.57
CA PHE A 134 -8.93 -4.06 -1.43
C PHE A 134 -7.44 -4.34 -1.34
N VAL A 135 -6.63 -3.79 -2.26
CA VAL A 135 -5.18 -3.97 -2.26
C VAL A 135 -4.56 -3.44 -0.97
N TYR A 136 -4.96 -2.25 -0.51
CA TYR A 136 -4.46 -1.70 0.74
C TYR A 136 -4.84 -2.55 1.96
N ILE A 137 -6.05 -3.08 2.03
CA ILE A 137 -6.46 -3.98 3.11
C ILE A 137 -5.56 -5.22 3.16
N VAL A 138 -5.37 -5.90 2.01
CA VAL A 138 -4.59 -7.14 1.92
C VAL A 138 -3.10 -6.91 2.24
N THR A 139 -2.56 -5.74 1.91
CA THR A 139 -1.15 -5.43 2.16
C THR A 139 -0.89 -4.84 3.55
N LEU A 140 -1.88 -4.21 4.17
CA LEU A 140 -1.70 -3.49 5.44
C LEU A 140 -2.18 -4.25 6.67
N TYR A 141 -3.13 -5.22 6.55
CA TYR A 141 -3.60 -5.97 7.72
C TYR A 141 -2.47 -6.70 8.48
N PRO A 142 -1.37 -7.18 7.84
CA PRO A 142 -0.33 -7.87 8.59
C PRO A 142 0.43 -6.98 9.57
N TYR A 143 0.45 -5.66 9.38
CA TYR A 143 1.01 -4.73 10.37
C TYR A 143 0.24 -4.80 11.68
N VAL A 144 -1.10 -4.68 11.60
CA VAL A 144 -1.98 -4.80 12.78
C VAL A 144 -1.89 -6.19 13.38
N TYR A 145 -1.91 -7.22 12.54
CA TYR A 145 -1.77 -8.62 12.95
C TYR A 145 -0.50 -8.85 13.77
N LEU A 146 0.66 -8.39 13.28
CA LEU A 146 1.94 -8.55 13.99
C LEU A 146 2.01 -7.76 15.29
N MET A 147 1.45 -6.54 15.31
CA MET A 147 1.37 -5.74 16.53
C MET A 147 0.52 -6.43 17.61
N CYS A 148 -0.54 -7.14 17.23
CA CYS A 148 -1.40 -7.85 18.18
C CYS A 148 -0.83 -9.21 18.60
N LEU A 149 0.16 -9.75 17.87
CA LEU A 149 0.85 -11.00 18.22
C LEU A 149 2.01 -10.83 19.19
N SER A 150 2.55 -9.61 19.30
CA SER A 150 3.68 -9.30 20.19
C SER A 150 3.22 -9.12 21.63
#